data_d6c44e192e12918f89f962eb78a6f4c0
#
_entry.id   d6c44e192e12918f89f962eb78a6f4c0
#
_cell.length_a   1.000
_cell.length_b   1.000
_cell.length_c   1.000
_cell.angle_alpha   90.00
_cell.angle_beta   90.00
_cell.angle_gamma   90.00
#
_symmetry.space_group_name_H-M   'P 1'
#
loop_
_entity.id
_entity.type
_entity.pdbx_description
1 polymer ?
#
loop_
_entity_poly.entity_id
_entity_poly.type
_entity_poly.pdbx_seq_one_letter_code
_entity_poly.pdbx_strand_id
1 'polypeptide(L)'
;MQHVFIIGSRGLPAKYGGFETFVEELVTHKQSADVYYHVACLSDKEHHTHFQYAGADCFTIKAPKLGPARVIAYDMMAINYSLQMVKKEQIAHPIFYVL
;
A
#
# COMPACT_ATOMS: atom_id res chain seq x y z
N MET A 1 2.44 18.08 -4.26
CA MET A 1 1.61 16.96 -3.70
C MET A 1 2.49 16.03 -2.91
N GLN A 2 2.05 15.66 -1.72
CA GLN A 2 2.77 14.72 -0.86
C GLN A 2 2.30 13.31 -1.13
N HIS A 3 3.21 12.42 -1.50
CA HIS A 3 2.92 11.00 -1.71
C HIS A 3 3.27 10.23 -0.44
N VAL A 4 2.30 9.47 0.05
CA VAL A 4 2.46 8.64 1.26
C VAL A 4 2.20 7.18 0.88
N PHE A 5 3.20 6.33 1.10
CA PHE A 5 3.10 4.90 0.82
C PHE A 5 2.79 4.17 2.12
N ILE A 6 1.68 3.45 2.14
CA ILE A 6 1.24 2.71 3.32
C ILE A 6 1.56 1.23 3.12
N ILE A 7 2.40 0.70 3.99
CA ILE A 7 2.91 -0.66 3.92
C ILE A 7 2.47 -1.42 5.16
N GLY A 8 2.02 -2.64 5.00
CA GLY A 8 1.74 -3.53 6.12
C GLY A 8 0.29 -3.92 6.32
N SER A 9 -0.65 -3.25 5.63
CA SER A 9 -2.04 -3.70 5.65
C SER A 9 -2.25 -4.75 4.56
N ARG A 10 -3.31 -5.56 4.73
CA ARG A 10 -3.63 -6.59 3.73
C ARG A 10 -4.40 -6.04 2.54
N GLY A 11 -4.97 -4.86 2.65
CA GLY A 11 -5.60 -4.22 1.53
C GLY A 11 -6.89 -3.48 1.84
N LEU A 12 -7.45 -2.89 0.81
CA LEU A 12 -8.71 -2.16 0.84
C LEU A 12 -9.66 -2.75 -0.21
N PRO A 13 -10.99 -2.75 0.03
CA PRO A 13 -11.63 -2.33 1.27
C PRO A 13 -11.28 -3.26 2.44
N ALA A 14 -11.48 -2.76 3.67
CA ALA A 14 -11.09 -3.51 4.87
C ALA A 14 -11.96 -4.75 5.04
N LYS A 15 -11.32 -5.90 5.15
CA LYS A 15 -11.98 -7.19 5.36
C LYS A 15 -11.47 -7.92 6.59
N TYR A 16 -10.39 -7.42 7.18
CA TYR A 16 -9.68 -8.06 8.28
C TYR A 16 -9.49 -7.05 9.39
N GLY A 17 -8.65 -7.33 10.33
CA GLY A 17 -8.53 -6.63 11.60
C GLY A 17 -8.14 -5.16 11.58
N GLY A 18 -7.42 -4.73 12.63
CA GLY A 18 -7.26 -3.32 12.95
C GLY A 18 -6.49 -2.47 11.93
N PHE A 19 -5.44 -3.04 11.31
CA PHE A 19 -4.63 -2.26 10.36
C PHE A 19 -5.45 -1.86 9.13
N GLU A 20 -6.23 -2.79 8.59
CA GLU A 20 -7.05 -2.52 7.40
C GLU A 20 -8.14 -1.51 7.70
N THR A 21 -8.76 -1.60 8.86
CA THR A 21 -9.77 -0.63 9.30
C THR A 21 -9.14 0.76 9.47
N PHE A 22 -7.97 0.82 10.09
CA PHE A 22 -7.26 2.08 10.27
C PHE A 22 -6.94 2.73 8.93
N VAL A 23 -6.40 1.95 7.98
CA VAL A 23 -6.04 2.47 6.66
C VAL A 23 -7.27 2.93 5.89
N GLU A 24 -8.36 2.16 5.94
CA GLU A 24 -9.60 2.55 5.28
C GLU A 24 -10.13 3.87 5.82
N GLU A 25 -10.13 4.05 7.13
CA GLU A 25 -10.54 5.31 7.75
C GLU A 25 -9.63 6.45 7.32
N LEU A 26 -8.32 6.20 7.28
CA LEU A 26 -7.35 7.21 6.90
C LEU A 26 -7.58 7.72 5.47
N VAL A 27 -7.74 6.80 4.51
CA VAL A 27 -7.89 7.21 3.10
C VAL A 27 -9.29 7.77 2.83
N THR A 28 -10.32 7.24 3.49
CA THR A 28 -11.69 7.68 3.29
C THR A 28 -11.92 9.08 3.83
N HIS A 29 -11.28 9.41 4.95
CA HIS A 29 -11.45 10.70 5.62
C HIS A 29 -10.30 11.65 5.36
N LYS A 30 -9.59 11.48 4.25
CA LYS A 30 -8.51 12.39 3.87
C LYS A 30 -9.05 13.81 3.72
N GLN A 31 -8.41 14.75 4.42
CA GLN A 31 -8.88 16.14 4.45
C GLN A 31 -8.08 17.09 3.55
N SER A 32 -6.94 16.63 3.02
CA SER A 32 -6.09 17.46 2.18
C SER A 32 -6.01 16.91 0.77
N ALA A 33 -6.25 17.77 -0.22
CA ALA A 33 -6.06 17.43 -1.62
C ALA A 33 -4.58 17.32 -2.00
N ASP A 34 -3.68 17.80 -1.12
CA ASP A 34 -2.25 17.77 -1.38
C ASP A 34 -1.59 16.46 -0.95
N VAL A 35 -2.35 15.52 -0.42
CA VAL A 35 -1.85 14.21 -0.01
C VAL A 35 -2.43 13.12 -0.91
N TYR A 36 -1.56 12.28 -1.43
CA TYR A 36 -1.97 11.15 -2.26
C TYR A 36 -1.44 9.87 -1.62
N TYR A 37 -2.35 8.98 -1.25
CA TYR A 37 -1.99 7.71 -0.62
C TYR A 37 -1.79 6.62 -1.67
N HIS A 38 -0.73 5.84 -1.48
CA HIS A 38 -0.48 4.61 -2.21
C HIS A 38 -0.51 3.48 -1.19
N VAL A 39 -1.41 2.52 -1.38
CA VAL A 39 -1.65 1.48 -0.39
C VAL A 39 -1.27 0.12 -0.97
N ALA A 40 -0.34 -0.57 -0.30
CA ALA A 40 0.02 -1.92 -0.68
C ALA A 40 -1.07 -2.89 -0.22
N CYS A 41 -1.44 -3.81 -1.11
CA CYS A 41 -2.48 -4.81 -0.85
C CYS A 41 -1.92 -6.20 -1.13
N LEU A 42 -2.15 -7.13 -0.20
CA LEU A 42 -1.73 -8.51 -0.38
C LEU A 42 -2.70 -9.23 -1.34
N SER A 43 -2.15 -9.95 -2.30
CA SER A 43 -2.96 -10.65 -3.30
C SER A 43 -2.33 -11.99 -3.63
N ASP A 44 -3.17 -12.96 -4.02
CA ASP A 44 -2.70 -14.25 -4.53
C ASP A 44 -2.66 -14.31 -6.05
N LYS A 45 -3.01 -13.22 -6.72
CA LYS A 45 -2.98 -13.14 -8.19
C LYS A 45 -1.56 -12.97 -8.70
N GLU A 46 -1.28 -13.56 -9.87
CA GLU A 46 0.08 -13.56 -10.45
C GLU A 46 0.55 -12.18 -10.90
N HIS A 47 -0.36 -11.29 -11.28
CA HIS A 47 -0.01 -10.01 -11.85
C HIS A 47 -0.18 -8.88 -10.87
N HIS A 48 0.76 -7.93 -10.89
CA HIS A 48 0.59 -6.68 -10.17
C HIS A 48 -0.51 -5.86 -10.83
N THR A 49 -1.46 -5.42 -10.04
CA THR A 49 -2.54 -4.56 -10.53
C THR A 49 -2.64 -3.32 -9.68
N HIS A 50 -3.14 -2.25 -10.28
CA HIS A 50 -3.46 -1.01 -9.59
C HIS A 50 -4.96 -0.78 -9.65
N PHE A 51 -5.52 -0.26 -8.58
CA PHE A 51 -6.93 0.16 -8.57
C PHE A 51 -7.08 1.35 -7.64
N GLN A 52 -8.17 2.10 -7.84
CA GLN A 52 -8.46 3.26 -7.01
C GLN A 52 -9.49 2.89 -5.95
N TYR A 53 -9.26 3.36 -4.72
CA TYR A 53 -10.22 3.22 -3.64
C TYR A 53 -10.20 4.50 -2.80
N ALA A 54 -11.35 5.18 -2.73
CA ALA A 54 -11.48 6.44 -1.98
C ALA A 54 -10.40 7.46 -2.36
N GLY A 55 -10.00 7.48 -3.64
CA GLY A 55 -8.97 8.39 -4.12
C GLY A 55 -7.54 7.94 -3.89
N ALA A 56 -7.32 6.80 -3.25
CA ALA A 56 -5.99 6.24 -3.04
C ALA A 56 -5.62 5.28 -4.17
N ASP A 57 -4.35 5.28 -4.54
CA ASP A 57 -3.81 4.30 -5.47
C ASP A 57 -3.45 3.03 -4.70
N CYS A 58 -4.18 1.95 -4.95
CA CYS A 58 -3.91 0.66 -4.32
C CYS A 58 -3.18 -0.23 -5.31
N PHE A 59 -2.11 -0.88 -4.86
CA PHE A 59 -1.35 -1.79 -5.71
C PHE A 59 -1.20 -3.14 -5.03
N THR A 60 -1.27 -4.21 -5.82
CA THR A 60 -1.25 -5.57 -5.29
C THR A 60 0.14 -6.17 -5.32
N ILE A 61 0.47 -6.90 -4.26
CA ILE A 61 1.73 -7.63 -4.13
C ILE A 61 1.40 -9.09 -3.85
N LYS A 62 1.97 -10.00 -4.63
CA LYS A 62 1.87 -11.42 -4.36
C LYS A 62 3.11 -11.86 -3.59
N ALA A 63 2.95 -12.15 -2.30
CA ALA A 63 4.04 -12.63 -1.47
C ALA A 63 4.06 -14.16 -1.44
N PRO A 64 5.24 -14.78 -1.37
CA PRO A 64 5.33 -16.25 -1.29
C PRO A 64 4.70 -16.76 0.02
N LYS A 65 4.13 -17.96 -0.05
CA LYS A 65 3.45 -18.57 1.11
C LYS A 65 4.48 -19.27 1.98
N LEU A 66 5.15 -18.51 2.83
CA LEU A 66 6.24 -18.97 3.69
C LEU A 66 5.83 -19.04 5.17
N GLY A 67 4.54 -19.27 5.45
CA GLY A 67 4.07 -19.25 6.83
C GLY A 67 4.24 -17.87 7.45
N PRO A 68 4.71 -17.78 8.72
CA PRO A 68 4.89 -16.48 9.38
C PRO A 68 5.83 -15.53 8.65
N ALA A 69 6.81 -16.07 7.91
CA ALA A 69 7.75 -15.24 7.16
C ALA A 69 7.10 -14.50 5.99
N ARG A 70 5.88 -14.87 5.62
CA ARG A 70 5.15 -14.22 4.53
C ARG A 70 4.94 -12.73 4.80
N VAL A 71 4.70 -12.37 6.04
CA VAL A 71 4.48 -10.96 6.41
C VAL A 71 5.73 -10.14 6.12
N ILE A 72 6.90 -10.66 6.49
CA ILE A 72 8.17 -9.97 6.24
C ILE A 72 8.43 -9.88 4.74
N ALA A 73 8.22 -10.98 4.01
CA ALA A 73 8.41 -10.99 2.56
C ALA A 73 7.47 -10.00 1.87
N TYR A 74 6.22 -9.95 2.29
CA TYR A 74 5.24 -9.01 1.75
C TYR A 74 5.69 -7.57 1.96
N ASP A 75 6.09 -7.22 3.18
CA ASP A 75 6.52 -5.86 3.50
C ASP A 75 7.73 -5.46 2.66
N MET A 76 8.72 -6.34 2.55
CA MET A 76 9.92 -6.04 1.77
C MET A 76 9.61 -5.88 0.28
N MET A 77 8.76 -6.73 -0.27
CA MET A 77 8.35 -6.64 -1.66
C MET A 77 7.55 -5.37 -1.93
N ALA A 78 6.67 -5.00 -1.00
CA ALA A 78 5.87 -3.79 -1.12
C ALA A 78 6.75 -2.54 -1.07
N ILE A 79 7.73 -2.50 -0.19
CA ILE A 79 8.67 -1.39 -0.11
C ILE A 79 9.49 -1.29 -1.39
N ASN A 80 10.01 -2.42 -1.87
CA ASN A 80 10.80 -2.44 -3.10
C ASN A 80 9.99 -1.96 -4.31
N TYR A 81 8.76 -2.42 -4.43
CA TYR A 81 7.87 -1.98 -5.51
C TYR A 81 7.59 -0.49 -5.40
N SER A 82 7.36 0.00 -4.19
CA SER A 82 7.12 1.43 -3.94
C SER A 82 8.32 2.27 -4.34
N LEU A 83 9.53 1.80 -4.02
CA LEU A 83 10.75 2.51 -4.41
C LEU A 83 10.92 2.57 -5.93
N GLN A 84 10.51 1.51 -6.63
CA GLN A 84 10.52 1.53 -8.09
C GLN A 84 9.52 2.55 -8.65
N MET A 85 8.34 2.67 -8.03
CA MET A 85 7.35 3.68 -8.41
C MET A 85 7.90 5.09 -8.17
N VAL A 86 8.54 5.32 -7.03
CA VAL A 86 9.15 6.60 -6.70
C VAL A 86 10.15 7.01 -7.78
N LYS A 87 11.00 6.07 -8.20
CA LYS A 87 11.99 6.32 -9.21
C LYS A 87 11.36 6.56 -10.59
N LYS A 88 10.41 5.72 -10.97
CA LYS A 88 9.77 5.79 -12.29
C LYS A 88 8.95 7.07 -12.45
N GLU A 89 8.22 7.47 -11.42
CA GLU A 89 7.34 8.63 -11.47
C GLU A 89 8.02 9.89 -10.95
N GLN A 90 9.29 9.81 -10.58
CA GLN A 90 10.09 10.94 -10.11
C GLN A 90 9.44 11.66 -8.93
N ILE A 91 8.97 10.86 -7.95
CA ILE A 91 8.35 11.39 -6.75
C ILE A 91 9.44 11.95 -5.84
N ALA A 92 9.31 13.24 -5.50
CA ALA A 92 10.23 13.89 -4.57
C ALA A 92 9.72 13.73 -3.13
N HIS A 93 10.62 13.37 -2.21
CA HIS A 93 10.35 13.30 -0.78
C HIS A 93 9.15 12.42 -0.41
N PRO A 94 9.13 11.14 -0.85
CA PRO A 94 8.04 10.23 -0.46
C PRO A 94 8.09 9.92 1.03
N ILE A 95 6.91 9.72 1.62
CA ILE A 95 6.80 9.27 3.01
C ILE A 95 6.35 7.81 3.00
N PHE A 96 7.02 6.98 3.76
CA PHE A 96 6.66 5.57 3.95
C PHE A 96 6.10 5.39 5.35
N TYR A 97 4.86 4.96 5.42
CA TYR A 97 4.19 4.66 6.67
C TYR A 97 4.09 3.14 6.79
N VAL A 98 4.94 2.57 7.62
CA VAL A 98 5.00 1.12 7.81
C VAL A 98 4.27 0.75 9.09
N LEU A 99 3.27 -0.09 8.96
CA LEU A 99 2.44 -0.52 10.08
C LEU A 99 3.05 -1.70 10.84
#